data_8b0fe8d653a7e5a28c2511d211d7d26f
#
_entry.id   8b0fe8d653a7e5a28c2511d211d7d26f
#
_cell.length_a   1.000
_cell.length_b   1.000
_cell.length_c   1.000
_cell.angle_alpha   90.00
_cell.angle_beta   90.00
_cell.angle_gamma   90.00
#
_symmetry.space_group_name_H-M   'P 1'
#
loop_
_entity.id
_entity.type
_entity.pdbx_description
1 polymer ?
#
loop_
_entity_poly.entity_id
_entity_poly.type
_entity_poly.pdbx_seq_one_letter_code
_entity_poly.pdbx_strand_id
1 'polypeptide(L)'
;MASLWAADDVADAAPLVSRERVLPSGLAHLAFRLQGPPVVLYRGADDLVGTSFGHAVVGGPRAEPYLREAVSPAVSVGAQLRAGAVERIFGVPAETLAGRHVALAELWGQDAGRVHSALLCARTAARRIELLTTVLERRAAASTPRTAVPSAVRRALMALDGSADVAIGALASGVSPRHFTDLFARSVGLTPKRFARVRRFQRALGHLTEAAPPSGLATIALAAGYADQAHFTREFVAFTGVSPSRYRSLAPAYRGHLPLPAEAVRISSRRDERTAASSSA
;
A
#
# COMPACT_ATOMS: atom_id res chain seq x y z
N MET A 1 7.25 -11.39 -8.30
CA MET A 1 6.42 -11.08 -7.12
C MET A 1 7.25 -10.20 -6.19
N ALA A 2 6.69 -9.25 -5.45
CA ALA A 2 7.46 -8.41 -4.54
C ALA A 2 7.66 -9.09 -3.18
N SER A 3 6.58 -9.35 -2.48
CA SER A 3 6.58 -10.08 -1.21
C SER A 3 5.22 -10.73 -0.98
N LEU A 4 5.23 -11.90 -0.36
CA LEU A 4 4.06 -12.56 0.17
C LEU A 4 4.11 -12.52 1.69
N TRP A 5 2.96 -12.48 2.32
CA TRP A 5 2.84 -12.48 3.77
C TRP A 5 1.62 -13.32 4.20
N ALA A 6 1.72 -13.91 5.37
CA ALA A 6 0.61 -14.48 6.08
C ALA A 6 0.66 -13.94 7.50
N ALA A 7 -0.47 -13.51 8.01
CA ALA A 7 -0.62 -13.05 9.38
C ALA A 7 -1.69 -13.93 10.04
N ASP A 8 -1.28 -14.68 11.04
CA ASP A 8 -2.13 -15.46 11.92
C ASP A 8 -2.12 -14.74 13.28
N ASP A 9 -2.97 -13.71 13.42
CA ASP A 9 -3.13 -13.00 14.67
C ASP A 9 -4.16 -13.74 15.51
N VAL A 10 -3.66 -14.69 16.29
CA VAL A 10 -4.44 -15.48 17.24
C VAL A 10 -4.20 -14.89 18.63
N ALA A 11 -4.85 -13.78 18.94
CA ALA A 11 -4.79 -13.22 20.28
C ALA A 11 -5.85 -13.87 21.17
N ASP A 12 -5.44 -14.31 22.37
CA ASP A 12 -6.36 -14.71 23.48
C ASP A 12 -7.11 -13.50 24.09
N ALA A 13 -6.98 -12.32 23.50
CA ALA A 13 -7.60 -11.08 23.95
C ALA A 13 -8.97 -10.86 23.29
N ALA A 14 -9.85 -10.13 24.01
CA ALA A 14 -11.12 -9.67 23.48
C ALA A 14 -10.94 -8.98 22.12
N PRO A 15 -11.86 -9.15 21.15
CA PRO A 15 -11.74 -8.57 19.83
C PRO A 15 -11.55 -7.04 19.93
N LEU A 16 -10.39 -6.57 19.54
CA LEU A 16 -10.10 -5.15 19.42
C LEU A 16 -10.37 -4.73 18.00
N VAL A 17 -11.34 -3.84 17.83
CA VAL A 17 -11.56 -3.11 16.58
C VAL A 17 -10.96 -1.74 16.74
N SER A 18 -9.98 -1.44 15.96
CA SER A 18 -9.33 -0.14 15.94
C SER A 18 -9.16 0.34 14.50
N ARG A 19 -8.79 1.59 14.32
CA ARG A 19 -8.45 2.12 13.01
C ARG A 19 -6.95 2.28 12.90
N GLU A 20 -6.45 2.02 11.73
CA GLU A 20 -5.05 2.25 11.42
C GLU A 20 -4.89 3.01 10.10
N ARG A 21 -3.85 3.81 10.05
CA ARG A 21 -3.38 4.45 8.82
C ARG A 21 -2.37 3.55 8.14
N VAL A 22 -2.70 3.11 6.93
CA VAL A 22 -1.77 2.34 6.08
C VAL A 22 -0.99 3.29 5.22
N LEU A 23 0.33 3.23 5.32
CA LEU A 23 1.25 4.12 4.63
C LEU A 23 1.45 3.66 3.17
N PRO A 24 1.60 4.61 2.22
CA PRO A 24 1.70 4.25 0.81
C PRO A 24 3.01 3.55 0.50
N SER A 25 2.95 2.44 -0.21
CA SER A 25 4.12 1.72 -0.74
C SER A 25 4.43 2.06 -2.20
N GLY A 26 3.48 2.71 -2.90
CA GLY A 26 3.54 2.91 -4.34
C GLY A 26 3.20 1.66 -5.16
N LEU A 27 2.91 0.54 -4.50
CA LEU A 27 2.68 -0.77 -5.10
C LEU A 27 1.25 -1.24 -4.89
N ALA A 28 0.75 -2.05 -5.82
CA ALA A 28 -0.50 -2.76 -5.62
C ALA A 28 -0.32 -3.94 -4.66
N HIS A 29 -1.40 -4.30 -3.98
CA HIS A 29 -1.44 -5.48 -3.13
C HIS A 29 -2.75 -6.24 -3.30
N LEU A 30 -2.70 -7.51 -2.98
CA LEU A 30 -3.82 -8.42 -2.90
C LEU A 30 -3.86 -8.99 -1.48
N ALA A 31 -5.02 -8.97 -0.85
CA ALA A 31 -5.21 -9.52 0.49
C ALA A 31 -6.47 -10.39 0.56
N PHE A 32 -6.34 -11.52 1.22
CA PHE A 32 -7.44 -12.41 1.59
C PHE A 32 -7.57 -12.43 3.12
N ARG A 33 -8.74 -12.11 3.62
CA ARG A 33 -9.13 -12.31 5.02
C ARG A 33 -9.75 -13.69 5.15
N LEU A 34 -9.08 -14.57 5.90
CA LEU A 34 -9.50 -15.95 6.07
C LEU A 34 -10.29 -16.17 7.37
N GLN A 35 -10.07 -15.29 8.36
CA GLN A 35 -10.84 -15.27 9.61
C GLN A 35 -11.04 -13.83 10.05
N GLY A 36 -12.20 -13.54 10.63
CA GLY A 36 -12.62 -12.20 11.03
C GLY A 36 -13.60 -11.55 10.04
N PRO A 37 -14.06 -10.33 10.31
CA PRO A 37 -15.01 -9.60 9.47
C PRO A 37 -14.42 -9.22 8.12
N PRO A 38 -15.26 -8.84 7.14
CA PRO A 38 -14.82 -8.27 5.87
C PRO A 38 -13.86 -7.08 6.05
N VAL A 39 -13.05 -6.82 5.04
CA VAL A 39 -12.13 -5.67 5.04
C VAL A 39 -12.95 -4.39 4.87
N VAL A 40 -12.86 -3.49 5.86
CA VAL A 40 -13.50 -2.18 5.84
C VAL A 40 -12.44 -1.09 5.73
N LEU A 41 -12.68 -0.14 4.82
CA LEU A 41 -11.83 1.02 4.59
C LEU A 41 -12.63 2.30 4.80
N TYR A 42 -11.94 3.34 5.27
CA TYR A 42 -12.52 4.63 5.59
C TYR A 42 -11.96 5.72 4.68
N ARG A 43 -12.79 6.67 4.27
CA ARG A 43 -12.37 7.82 3.45
C ARG A 43 -11.54 8.82 4.23
N GLY A 44 -11.82 8.93 5.52
CA GLY A 44 -11.16 9.84 6.45
C GLY A 44 -11.44 9.46 7.89
N ALA A 45 -10.93 10.25 8.84
CA ALA A 45 -11.18 10.03 10.27
C ALA A 45 -12.67 10.18 10.62
N ASP A 46 -13.37 11.03 9.87
CA ASP A 46 -14.78 11.40 10.05
C ASP A 46 -15.74 10.35 9.47
N ASP A 47 -15.26 9.48 8.60
CA ASP A 47 -16.07 8.41 8.02
C ASP A 47 -16.33 7.34 9.09
N LEU A 48 -17.53 7.35 9.67
CA LEU A 48 -17.90 6.42 10.76
C LEU A 48 -18.40 5.07 10.25
N VAL A 49 -18.79 4.98 8.99
CA VAL A 49 -19.40 3.77 8.41
C VAL A 49 -18.37 2.93 7.67
N GLY A 50 -17.53 3.57 6.88
CA GLY A 50 -16.57 2.90 6.00
C GLY A 50 -17.22 2.23 4.78
N THR A 51 -16.37 1.64 3.96
CA THR A 51 -16.78 0.85 2.79
C THR A 51 -16.24 -0.56 2.92
N SER A 52 -17.12 -1.57 2.86
CA SER A 52 -16.73 -2.98 2.89
C SER A 52 -16.33 -3.46 1.50
N PHE A 53 -15.21 -4.19 1.42
CA PHE A 53 -14.69 -4.81 0.19
C PHE A 53 -14.75 -6.35 0.22
N GLY A 54 -15.46 -6.92 1.20
CA GLY A 54 -15.51 -8.37 1.37
C GLY A 54 -14.22 -8.96 1.96
N HIS A 55 -14.01 -10.25 1.72
CA HIS A 55 -12.87 -10.99 2.29
C HIS A 55 -11.67 -11.12 1.33
N ALA A 56 -11.80 -10.66 0.09
CA ALA A 56 -10.71 -10.65 -0.89
C ALA A 56 -10.66 -9.29 -1.58
N VAL A 57 -9.60 -8.53 -1.34
CA VAL A 57 -9.48 -7.14 -1.77
C VAL A 57 -8.18 -6.91 -2.53
N VAL A 58 -8.25 -6.07 -3.56
CA VAL A 58 -7.11 -5.53 -4.28
C VAL A 58 -6.99 -4.04 -3.95
N GLY A 59 -5.85 -3.64 -3.41
CA GLY A 59 -5.47 -2.24 -3.31
C GLY A 59 -4.56 -1.86 -4.46
N GLY A 60 -4.98 -0.89 -5.26
CA GLY A 60 -4.17 -0.37 -6.36
C GLY A 60 -2.98 0.47 -5.89
N PRO A 61 -2.03 0.75 -6.79
CA PRO A 61 -0.88 1.60 -6.51
C PRO A 61 -1.34 2.98 -6.02
N ARG A 62 -0.72 3.49 -4.96
CA ARG A 62 -1.11 4.79 -4.38
C ARG A 62 0.06 5.55 -3.79
N ALA A 63 -0.08 6.86 -3.79
CA ALA A 63 0.90 7.77 -3.21
C ALA A 63 0.39 8.44 -1.92
N GLU A 64 -0.84 8.20 -1.53
CA GLU A 64 -1.45 8.70 -0.30
C GLU A 64 -1.75 7.55 0.68
N PRO A 65 -1.71 7.81 1.99
CA PRO A 65 -2.16 6.85 3.00
C PRO A 65 -3.67 6.62 2.89
N TYR A 66 -4.13 5.55 3.48
CA TYR A 66 -5.55 5.28 3.65
C TYR A 66 -5.83 4.75 5.06
N LEU A 67 -7.09 4.78 5.45
CA LEU A 67 -7.52 4.26 6.73
C LEU A 67 -8.24 2.94 6.53
N ARG A 68 -7.92 1.97 7.38
CA ARG A 68 -8.63 0.70 7.42
C ARG A 68 -9.02 0.32 8.84
N GLU A 69 -9.95 -0.58 8.95
CA GLU A 69 -10.23 -1.28 10.18
C GLU A 69 -9.12 -2.30 10.46
N ALA A 70 -8.52 -2.19 11.63
CA ALA A 70 -7.63 -3.19 12.19
C ALA A 70 -8.43 -4.06 13.16
N VAL A 71 -8.53 -5.33 12.87
CA VAL A 71 -9.29 -6.30 13.66
C VAL A 71 -8.34 -7.37 14.15
N SER A 72 -8.41 -7.67 15.45
CA SER A 72 -7.72 -8.79 16.08
C SER A 72 -8.74 -9.57 16.92
N PRO A 73 -8.78 -10.92 16.86
CA PRO A 73 -7.92 -11.76 16.04
C PRO A 73 -8.35 -11.79 14.56
N ALA A 74 -7.39 -11.92 13.67
CA ALA A 74 -7.66 -12.06 12.24
C ALA A 74 -6.60 -12.92 11.56
N VAL A 75 -7.05 -13.79 10.65
CA VAL A 75 -6.16 -14.57 9.80
C VAL A 75 -6.23 -14.02 8.38
N SER A 76 -5.08 -13.68 7.84
CA SER A 76 -4.99 -13.10 6.51
C SER A 76 -3.76 -13.59 5.75
N VAL A 77 -3.86 -13.65 4.44
CA VAL A 77 -2.73 -13.91 3.54
C VAL A 77 -2.79 -12.93 2.38
N GLY A 78 -1.64 -12.50 1.90
CA GLY A 78 -1.60 -11.55 0.80
C GLY A 78 -0.28 -11.48 0.08
N ALA A 79 -0.27 -10.64 -0.95
CA ALA A 79 0.91 -10.36 -1.75
C ALA A 79 0.97 -8.89 -2.10
N GLN A 80 2.14 -8.29 -1.93
CA GLN A 80 2.48 -7.02 -2.53
C GLN A 80 3.12 -7.28 -3.89
N LEU A 81 2.63 -6.64 -4.93
CA LEU A 81 3.07 -6.86 -6.31
C LEU A 81 4.22 -5.92 -6.66
N ARG A 82 5.15 -6.38 -7.50
CA ARG A 82 6.15 -5.48 -8.08
C ARG A 82 5.48 -4.43 -8.96
N ALA A 83 6.08 -3.26 -9.05
CA ALA A 83 5.66 -2.24 -10.00
C ALA A 83 5.64 -2.83 -11.43
N GLY A 84 4.57 -2.56 -12.17
CA GLY A 84 4.35 -3.11 -13.50
C GLY A 84 3.71 -4.50 -13.55
N ALA A 85 3.41 -5.14 -12.40
CA ALA A 85 2.82 -6.49 -12.41
C ALA A 85 1.28 -6.49 -12.49
N VAL A 86 0.61 -5.36 -12.27
CA VAL A 86 -0.85 -5.25 -12.15
C VAL A 86 -1.57 -5.82 -13.36
N GLU A 87 -1.20 -5.38 -14.56
CA GLU A 87 -1.88 -5.82 -15.80
C GLU A 87 -1.72 -7.32 -16.06
N ARG A 88 -0.57 -7.89 -15.72
CA ARG A 88 -0.33 -9.33 -15.85
C ARG A 88 -1.14 -10.17 -14.88
N ILE A 89 -1.42 -9.66 -13.70
CA ILE A 89 -2.12 -10.39 -12.63
C ILE A 89 -3.63 -10.18 -12.70
N PHE A 90 -4.07 -8.95 -13.00
CA PHE A 90 -5.49 -8.58 -12.94
C PHE A 90 -6.13 -8.34 -14.31
N GLY A 91 -5.36 -8.27 -15.39
CA GLY A 91 -5.88 -8.06 -16.75
C GLY A 91 -6.28 -6.62 -17.07
N VAL A 92 -6.00 -5.67 -16.17
CA VAL A 92 -6.33 -4.24 -16.33
C VAL A 92 -5.08 -3.37 -16.15
N PRO A 93 -4.97 -2.22 -16.85
CA PRO A 93 -3.87 -1.28 -16.66
C PRO A 93 -3.78 -0.83 -15.19
N ALA A 94 -2.54 -0.62 -14.70
CA ALA A 94 -2.33 -0.24 -13.30
C ALA A 94 -2.98 1.11 -12.94
N GLU A 95 -3.06 2.04 -13.88
CA GLU A 95 -3.73 3.33 -13.71
C GLU A 95 -5.22 3.20 -13.37
N THR A 96 -5.90 2.17 -13.87
CA THR A 96 -7.32 1.90 -13.59
C THR A 96 -7.58 1.62 -12.11
N LEU A 97 -6.60 1.04 -11.43
CA LEU A 97 -6.67 0.72 -10.00
C LEU A 97 -5.98 1.78 -9.11
N ALA A 98 -5.35 2.80 -9.72
CA ALA A 98 -4.57 3.79 -8.98
C ALA A 98 -5.41 4.51 -7.89
N GLY A 99 -4.92 4.46 -6.65
CA GLY A 99 -5.59 5.07 -5.50
C GLY A 99 -6.90 4.39 -5.05
N ARG A 100 -7.29 3.30 -5.69
CA ARG A 100 -8.56 2.60 -5.43
C ARG A 100 -8.35 1.29 -4.68
N HIS A 101 -9.41 0.86 -3.99
CA HIS A 101 -9.60 -0.54 -3.61
C HIS A 101 -10.80 -1.10 -4.36
N VAL A 102 -10.73 -2.37 -4.72
CA VAL A 102 -11.81 -3.09 -5.39
C VAL A 102 -11.92 -4.49 -4.80
N ALA A 103 -13.11 -5.05 -4.80
CA ALA A 103 -13.27 -6.46 -4.46
C ALA A 103 -12.58 -7.32 -5.52
N LEU A 104 -11.87 -8.36 -5.11
CA LEU A 104 -11.15 -9.22 -6.07
C LEU A 104 -12.09 -9.85 -7.09
N ALA A 105 -13.35 -10.09 -6.73
CA ALA A 105 -14.37 -10.63 -7.63
C ALA A 105 -14.67 -9.72 -8.84
N GLU A 106 -14.47 -8.41 -8.72
CA GLU A 106 -14.61 -7.48 -9.84
C GLU A 106 -13.55 -7.72 -10.94
N LEU A 107 -12.38 -8.27 -10.57
CA LEU A 107 -11.26 -8.51 -11.48
C LEU A 107 -11.14 -9.97 -11.92
N TRP A 108 -11.42 -10.91 -11.02
CA TRP A 108 -11.24 -12.34 -11.27
C TRP A 108 -12.56 -13.11 -11.39
N GLY A 109 -13.71 -12.45 -11.20
CA GLY A 109 -15.02 -13.11 -11.24
C GLY A 109 -15.09 -14.26 -10.22
N GLN A 110 -15.59 -15.40 -10.65
CA GLN A 110 -15.74 -16.60 -9.82
C GLN A 110 -14.41 -17.19 -9.32
N ASP A 111 -13.29 -16.94 -10.01
CA ASP A 111 -11.98 -17.43 -9.57
C ASP A 111 -11.57 -16.84 -8.22
N ALA A 112 -12.02 -15.62 -7.89
CA ALA A 112 -11.77 -15.01 -6.58
C ALA A 112 -12.30 -15.89 -5.44
N GLY A 113 -13.54 -16.38 -5.57
CA GLY A 113 -14.16 -17.28 -4.60
C GLY A 113 -13.48 -18.64 -4.53
N ARG A 114 -13.09 -19.21 -5.68
CA ARG A 114 -12.36 -20.50 -5.74
C ARG A 114 -11.01 -20.42 -5.00
N VAL A 115 -10.27 -19.35 -5.24
CA VAL A 115 -8.98 -19.13 -4.56
C VAL A 115 -9.17 -18.89 -3.08
N HIS A 116 -10.16 -18.09 -2.68
CA HIS A 116 -10.48 -17.86 -1.27
C HIS A 116 -10.83 -19.15 -0.54
N SER A 117 -11.70 -19.99 -1.12
CA SER A 117 -12.06 -21.30 -0.55
C SER A 117 -10.84 -22.22 -0.42
N ALA A 118 -9.98 -22.27 -1.42
CA ALA A 118 -8.75 -23.08 -1.36
C ALA A 118 -7.79 -22.59 -0.26
N LEU A 119 -7.67 -21.27 -0.05
CA LEU A 119 -6.88 -20.69 1.03
C LEU A 119 -7.45 -20.96 2.42
N LEU A 120 -8.78 -21.00 2.55
CA LEU A 120 -9.47 -21.41 3.79
C LEU A 120 -9.16 -22.87 4.16
N CYS A 121 -9.13 -23.78 3.18
CA CYS A 121 -8.78 -25.17 3.39
C CYS A 121 -7.29 -25.39 3.75
N ALA A 122 -6.42 -24.45 3.44
CA ALA A 122 -5.00 -24.52 3.76
C ALA A 122 -4.77 -24.20 5.25
N ARG A 123 -4.31 -25.23 6.02
CA ARG A 123 -4.27 -25.18 7.50
C ARG A 123 -3.03 -24.44 8.05
N THR A 124 -2.01 -24.18 7.23
CA THR A 124 -0.76 -23.55 7.68
C THR A 124 -0.44 -22.30 6.84
N ALA A 125 0.24 -21.32 7.46
CA ALA A 125 0.71 -20.12 6.78
C ALA A 125 1.59 -20.45 5.56
N ALA A 126 2.49 -21.43 5.69
CA ALA A 126 3.36 -21.88 4.60
C ALA A 126 2.53 -22.39 3.40
N ARG A 127 1.50 -23.23 3.65
CA ARG A 127 0.66 -23.76 2.58
C ARG A 127 -0.19 -22.68 1.91
N ARG A 128 -0.66 -21.69 2.66
CA ARG A 128 -1.36 -20.50 2.12
C ARG A 128 -0.47 -19.69 1.20
N ILE A 129 0.77 -19.43 1.62
CA ILE A 129 1.78 -18.71 0.81
C ILE A 129 2.10 -19.48 -0.47
N GLU A 130 2.34 -20.77 -0.39
CA GLU A 130 2.62 -21.64 -1.55
C GLU A 130 1.46 -21.62 -2.56
N LEU A 131 0.23 -21.79 -2.07
CA LEU A 131 -0.96 -21.76 -2.90
C LEU A 131 -1.13 -20.41 -3.59
N LEU A 132 -1.01 -19.30 -2.85
CA LEU A 132 -1.12 -17.97 -3.41
C LEU A 132 0.00 -17.68 -4.44
N THR A 133 1.22 -18.15 -4.17
CA THR A 133 2.34 -18.07 -5.12
C THR A 133 1.99 -18.76 -6.43
N THR A 134 1.53 -20.01 -6.36
CA THR A 134 1.14 -20.80 -7.54
C THR A 134 0.03 -20.11 -8.35
N VAL A 135 -0.97 -19.54 -7.67
CA VAL A 135 -2.05 -18.80 -8.34
C VAL A 135 -1.52 -17.58 -9.09
N LEU A 136 -0.66 -16.78 -8.42
CA LEU A 136 -0.10 -15.57 -9.04
C LEU A 136 0.84 -15.90 -10.21
N GLU A 137 1.63 -16.97 -10.10
CA GLU A 137 2.50 -17.44 -11.19
C GLU A 137 1.72 -17.92 -12.40
N ARG A 138 0.66 -18.71 -12.18
CA ARG A 138 -0.23 -19.17 -13.27
C ARG A 138 -0.88 -17.99 -14.00
N ARG A 139 -1.37 -16.98 -13.26
CA ARG A 139 -1.94 -15.78 -13.86
C ARG A 139 -0.90 -14.97 -14.62
N ALA A 140 0.29 -14.81 -14.08
CA ALA A 140 1.39 -14.14 -14.75
C ALA A 140 1.82 -14.88 -16.04
N ALA A 141 1.81 -16.21 -16.04
CA ALA A 141 2.14 -17.02 -17.21
C ALA A 141 1.05 -17.01 -18.30
N ALA A 142 -0.22 -16.95 -17.91
CA ALA A 142 -1.35 -16.87 -18.83
C ALA A 142 -1.49 -15.49 -19.50
N SER A 143 -0.75 -14.47 -19.05
CA SER A 143 -0.82 -13.13 -19.61
C SER A 143 -0.14 -13.05 -20.98
N THR A 144 -0.75 -12.28 -21.91
CA THR A 144 -0.25 -12.12 -23.27
C THR A 144 0.97 -11.19 -23.35
N PRO A 145 1.78 -11.23 -24.44
CA PRO A 145 2.88 -10.28 -24.65
C PRO A 145 2.47 -8.80 -24.61
N ARG A 146 1.20 -8.48 -24.87
CA ARG A 146 0.65 -7.11 -24.82
C ARG A 146 0.69 -6.52 -23.41
N THR A 147 0.78 -7.35 -22.36
CA THR A 147 0.88 -6.93 -20.96
C THR A 147 2.33 -6.77 -20.49
N ALA A 148 3.29 -6.88 -21.39
CA ALA A 148 4.70 -6.67 -21.05
C ALA A 148 4.97 -5.20 -20.69
N VAL A 149 5.67 -4.99 -19.58
CA VAL A 149 6.10 -3.63 -19.17
C VAL A 149 7.05 -3.07 -20.22
N PRO A 150 6.78 -1.88 -20.79
CA PRO A 150 7.65 -1.24 -21.77
C PRO A 150 9.09 -1.13 -21.28
N SER A 151 10.05 -1.31 -22.18
CA SER A 151 11.48 -1.31 -21.82
C SER A 151 11.93 0.00 -21.16
N ALA A 152 11.38 1.14 -21.58
CA ALA A 152 11.62 2.44 -20.97
C ALA A 152 11.17 2.49 -19.49
N VAL A 153 9.97 1.99 -19.20
CA VAL A 153 9.43 1.91 -17.83
C VAL A 153 10.27 0.95 -16.97
N ARG A 154 10.63 -0.20 -17.53
CA ARG A 154 11.47 -1.18 -16.81
C ARG A 154 12.84 -0.62 -16.44
N ARG A 155 13.52 0.11 -17.36
CA ARG A 155 14.78 0.80 -17.04
C ARG A 155 14.62 1.84 -15.94
N ALA A 156 13.56 2.64 -15.99
CA ALA A 156 13.28 3.63 -14.96
C ALA A 156 13.02 2.99 -13.59
N LEU A 157 12.30 1.88 -13.52
CA LEU A 157 12.07 1.15 -12.27
C LEU A 157 13.38 0.61 -11.68
N MET A 158 14.27 0.06 -12.51
CA MET A 158 15.60 -0.39 -12.07
C MET A 158 16.44 0.78 -11.53
N ALA A 159 16.43 1.94 -12.20
CA ALA A 159 17.13 3.12 -11.74
C ALA A 159 16.61 3.63 -10.38
N LEU A 160 15.30 3.63 -10.19
CA LEU A 160 14.66 4.05 -8.94
C LEU A 160 14.91 3.11 -7.76
N ASP A 161 15.07 1.82 -8.01
CA ASP A 161 15.47 0.85 -6.98
C ASP A 161 16.94 1.04 -6.57
N GLY A 162 17.81 1.51 -7.49
CA GLY A 162 19.21 1.86 -7.26
C GLY A 162 19.46 3.28 -6.72
N SER A 163 18.47 4.00 -6.22
CA SER A 163 18.57 5.39 -5.70
C SER A 163 18.81 6.48 -6.75
N ALA A 164 18.76 6.18 -8.05
CA ALA A 164 18.91 7.17 -9.10
C ALA A 164 17.67 8.07 -9.25
N ASP A 165 17.86 9.28 -9.78
CA ASP A 165 16.77 10.21 -10.05
C ASP A 165 15.89 9.70 -11.22
N VAL A 166 14.60 9.99 -11.15
CA VAL A 166 13.61 9.68 -12.22
C VAL A 166 14.01 10.29 -13.56
N ALA A 167 14.68 11.45 -13.53
CA ALA A 167 15.17 12.13 -14.72
C ALA A 167 16.12 11.26 -15.56
N ILE A 168 16.95 10.43 -14.93
CA ILE A 168 17.89 9.53 -15.60
C ILE A 168 17.14 8.44 -16.39
N GLY A 169 16.09 7.89 -15.80
CA GLY A 169 15.26 6.86 -16.47
C GLY A 169 14.49 7.43 -17.68
N ALA A 170 14.03 8.69 -17.56
CA ALA A 170 13.30 9.37 -18.63
C ALA A 170 14.23 9.73 -19.81
N LEU A 171 15.41 10.26 -19.53
CA LEU A 171 16.41 10.62 -20.55
C LEU A 171 16.91 9.41 -21.35
N ALA A 172 17.06 8.25 -20.69
CA ALA A 172 17.50 7.01 -21.33
C ALA A 172 16.39 6.28 -22.11
N SER A 173 15.18 6.82 -22.16
CA SER A 173 14.02 6.10 -22.71
C SER A 173 13.88 6.17 -24.24
N GLY A 174 14.43 7.20 -24.88
CA GLY A 174 14.28 7.44 -26.34
C GLY A 174 12.87 7.84 -26.77
N VAL A 175 11.97 8.17 -25.79
CA VAL A 175 10.60 8.65 -26.03
C VAL A 175 10.41 10.04 -25.42
N SER A 176 9.40 10.78 -25.89
CA SER A 176 9.13 12.11 -25.33
C SER A 176 8.74 12.01 -23.84
N PRO A 177 9.04 13.06 -23.02
CA PRO A 177 8.71 13.05 -21.59
C PRO A 177 7.22 12.80 -21.30
N ARG A 178 6.34 13.35 -22.13
CA ARG A 178 4.88 13.14 -22.01
C ARG A 178 4.54 11.67 -22.24
N HIS A 179 4.99 11.11 -23.35
CA HIS A 179 4.73 9.70 -23.68
C HIS A 179 5.31 8.74 -22.64
N PHE A 180 6.51 9.05 -22.10
CA PHE A 180 7.09 8.30 -21.00
C PHE A 180 6.21 8.33 -19.75
N THR A 181 5.69 9.52 -19.39
CA THR A 181 4.80 9.69 -18.23
C THR A 181 3.52 8.85 -18.38
N ASP A 182 2.93 8.86 -19.56
CA ASP A 182 1.71 8.08 -19.86
C ASP A 182 1.98 6.57 -19.80
N LEU A 183 3.07 6.10 -20.42
CA LEU A 183 3.48 4.68 -20.35
C LEU A 183 3.75 4.25 -18.90
N PHE A 184 4.41 5.11 -18.12
CA PHE A 184 4.72 4.80 -16.73
C PHE A 184 3.45 4.76 -15.88
N ALA A 185 2.55 5.72 -16.01
CA ALA A 185 1.28 5.77 -15.29
C ALA A 185 0.42 4.54 -15.63
N ARG A 186 0.30 4.19 -16.91
CA ARG A 186 -0.42 3.01 -17.37
C ARG A 186 0.14 1.72 -16.73
N SER A 187 1.48 1.57 -16.71
CA SER A 187 2.13 0.34 -16.25
C SER A 187 2.25 0.24 -14.74
N VAL A 188 2.45 1.36 -14.04
CA VAL A 188 2.77 1.43 -12.60
C VAL A 188 1.60 1.94 -11.77
N GLY A 189 0.69 2.71 -12.37
CA GLY A 189 -0.46 3.33 -11.72
C GLY A 189 -0.17 4.70 -11.10
N LEU A 190 1.06 5.16 -11.12
CA LEU A 190 1.48 6.47 -10.61
C LEU A 190 2.34 7.17 -11.66
N THR A 191 2.38 8.50 -11.62
CA THR A 191 3.39 9.21 -12.42
C THR A 191 4.80 8.94 -11.88
N PRO A 192 5.86 9.05 -12.71
CA PRO A 192 7.24 8.82 -12.27
C PRO A 192 7.61 9.61 -11.03
N LYS A 193 7.23 10.90 -10.98
CA LYS A 193 7.50 11.80 -9.84
C LYS A 193 6.81 11.34 -8.55
N ARG A 194 5.53 10.95 -8.63
CA ARG A 194 4.78 10.44 -7.46
C ARG A 194 5.34 9.12 -6.97
N PHE A 195 5.67 8.21 -7.89
CA PHE A 195 6.28 6.93 -7.54
C PHE A 195 7.64 7.11 -6.86
N ALA A 196 8.53 7.93 -7.41
CA ALA A 196 9.83 8.24 -6.82
C ALA A 196 9.72 8.85 -5.42
N ARG A 197 8.77 9.77 -5.23
CA ARG A 197 8.46 10.37 -3.93
C ARG A 197 8.10 9.29 -2.89
N VAL A 198 7.22 8.36 -3.24
CA VAL A 198 6.84 7.26 -2.36
C VAL A 198 8.02 6.31 -2.10
N ARG A 199 8.82 5.99 -3.13
CA ARG A 199 10.01 5.12 -2.96
C ARG A 199 11.04 5.75 -2.03
N ARG A 200 11.27 7.05 -2.12
CA ARG A 200 12.13 7.81 -1.20
C ARG A 200 11.61 7.73 0.23
N PHE A 201 10.31 7.97 0.43
CA PHE A 201 9.67 7.83 1.73
C PHE A 201 9.83 6.40 2.29
N GLN A 202 9.63 5.37 1.48
CA GLN A 202 9.77 3.97 1.89
C GLN A 202 11.21 3.60 2.29
N ARG A 203 12.23 4.20 1.63
CA ARG A 203 13.63 4.05 2.05
C ARG A 203 13.87 4.68 3.42
N ALA A 204 13.41 5.92 3.62
CA ALA A 204 13.53 6.59 4.92
C ALA A 204 12.80 5.83 6.03
N LEU A 205 11.62 5.31 5.74
CA LEU A 205 10.86 4.47 6.66
C LEU A 205 11.62 3.17 6.99
N GLY A 206 12.33 2.59 6.02
CA GLY A 206 13.23 1.46 6.23
C GLY A 206 14.32 1.79 7.24
N HIS A 207 15.09 2.83 6.98
CA HIS A 207 16.17 3.26 7.88
C HIS A 207 15.70 3.62 9.30
N LEU A 208 14.49 4.18 9.43
CA LEU A 208 13.92 4.47 10.76
C LEU A 208 13.59 3.24 11.59
N THR A 209 13.38 2.10 10.94
CA THR A 209 12.94 0.83 11.57
C THR A 209 14.01 -0.25 11.58
N GLU A 210 15.23 0.06 11.16
CA GLU A 210 16.38 -0.84 11.29
C GLU A 210 16.73 -1.08 12.75
N ALA A 211 17.24 -2.27 13.07
CA ALA A 211 17.67 -2.61 14.43
C ALA A 211 18.80 -1.71 14.94
N ALA A 212 19.65 -1.21 14.04
CA ALA A 212 20.68 -0.23 14.30
C ALA A 212 20.53 0.93 13.31
N PRO A 213 19.59 1.85 13.53
CA PRO A 213 19.35 2.94 12.59
C PRO A 213 20.58 3.87 12.54
N PRO A 214 20.84 4.49 11.38
CA PRO A 214 21.84 5.54 11.27
C PRO A 214 21.64 6.60 12.35
N SER A 215 22.73 7.08 12.94
CA SER A 215 22.66 8.11 13.99
C SER A 215 22.16 9.44 13.39
N GLY A 216 20.98 9.88 13.86
CA GLY A 216 20.42 11.17 13.51
C GLY A 216 19.50 11.18 12.30
N LEU A 217 18.47 12.03 12.35
CA LEU A 217 17.49 12.19 11.28
C LEU A 217 18.09 12.81 10.00
N ALA A 218 19.12 13.63 10.13
CA ALA A 218 19.82 14.20 8.99
C ALA A 218 20.51 13.12 8.13
N THR A 219 21.16 12.16 8.78
CA THR A 219 21.81 11.03 8.08
C THR A 219 20.78 10.16 7.37
N ILE A 220 19.65 9.87 8.03
CA ILE A 220 18.55 9.12 7.42
C ILE A 220 17.96 9.87 6.22
N ALA A 221 17.80 11.19 6.33
CA ALA A 221 17.30 12.03 5.24
C ALA A 221 18.19 11.91 3.99
N LEU A 222 19.48 12.10 4.14
CA LEU A 222 20.46 12.01 3.05
C LEU A 222 20.51 10.59 2.46
N ALA A 223 20.60 9.57 3.29
CA ALA A 223 20.62 8.17 2.85
C ALA A 223 19.36 7.77 2.08
N ALA A 224 18.21 8.34 2.42
CA ALA A 224 16.96 8.12 1.70
C ALA A 224 16.82 8.93 0.41
N GLY A 225 17.70 9.92 0.16
CA GLY A 225 17.70 10.79 -1.02
C GLY A 225 16.87 12.06 -0.86
N TYR A 226 16.73 12.58 0.38
CA TYR A 226 16.21 13.93 0.64
C TYR A 226 17.33 14.96 0.59
N ALA A 227 16.99 16.19 0.21
CA ALA A 227 17.96 17.28 0.17
C ALA A 227 18.47 17.66 1.57
N ASP A 228 17.58 17.63 2.56
CA ASP A 228 17.88 17.96 3.95
C ASP A 228 16.87 17.33 4.90
N GLN A 229 17.13 17.44 6.23
CA GLN A 229 16.27 16.92 7.28
C GLN A 229 14.89 17.62 7.31
N ALA A 230 14.82 18.91 6.99
CA ALA A 230 13.55 19.66 7.04
C ALA A 230 12.63 19.21 5.93
N HIS A 231 13.14 18.98 4.71
CA HIS A 231 12.41 18.38 3.59
C HIS A 231 11.91 16.98 3.96
N PHE A 232 12.78 16.13 4.50
CA PHE A 232 12.41 14.81 5.00
C PHE A 232 11.28 14.87 6.02
N THR A 233 11.41 15.71 7.03
CA THR A 233 10.41 15.81 8.11
C THR A 233 9.05 16.26 7.56
N ARG A 234 9.01 17.27 6.68
CA ARG A 234 7.75 17.73 6.06
C ARG A 234 7.08 16.63 5.25
N GLU A 235 7.83 15.93 4.39
CA GLU A 235 7.27 14.82 3.60
C GLU A 235 6.83 13.65 4.49
N PHE A 236 7.61 13.32 5.50
CA PHE A 236 7.28 12.25 6.43
C PHE A 236 5.96 12.52 7.15
N VAL A 237 5.79 13.73 7.69
CA VAL A 237 4.53 14.16 8.34
C VAL A 237 3.37 14.12 7.35
N ALA A 238 3.57 14.54 6.10
CA ALA A 238 2.52 14.49 5.08
C ALA A 238 2.03 13.05 4.81
N PHE A 239 2.91 12.04 4.89
CA PHE A 239 2.53 10.64 4.71
C PHE A 239 1.95 9.99 5.97
N THR A 240 2.54 10.28 7.13
CA THR A 240 2.27 9.55 8.36
C THR A 240 1.30 10.28 9.30
N GLY A 241 1.26 11.61 9.23
CA GLY A 241 0.57 12.48 10.19
C GLY A 241 1.35 12.71 11.48
N VAL A 242 2.57 12.14 11.62
CA VAL A 242 3.42 12.29 12.80
C VAL A 242 4.86 12.59 12.41
N SER A 243 5.66 13.16 13.32
CA SER A 243 7.08 13.38 13.06
C SER A 243 7.87 12.05 13.02
N PRO A 244 9.04 12.01 12.36
CA PRO A 244 9.91 10.83 12.35
C PRO A 244 10.29 10.34 13.75
N SER A 245 10.57 11.26 14.67
CA SER A 245 10.90 10.91 16.07
C SER A 245 9.70 10.28 16.77
N ARG A 246 8.50 10.84 16.59
CA ARG A 246 7.28 10.28 17.15
C ARG A 246 6.96 8.91 16.56
N TYR A 247 7.17 8.72 15.25
CA TYR A 247 6.99 7.42 14.61
C TYR A 247 7.90 6.36 15.25
N ARG A 248 9.19 6.67 15.48
CA ARG A 248 10.11 5.76 16.18
C ARG A 248 9.63 5.40 17.59
N SER A 249 9.13 6.38 18.34
CA SER A 249 8.63 6.11 19.71
C SER A 249 7.34 5.29 19.73
N LEU A 250 6.53 5.33 18.69
CA LEU A 250 5.33 4.50 18.55
C LEU A 250 5.67 3.03 18.26
N ALA A 251 6.84 2.77 17.70
CA ALA A 251 7.34 1.42 17.38
C ALA A 251 6.25 0.49 16.81
N PRO A 252 5.58 0.85 15.69
CA PRO A 252 4.44 0.08 15.22
C PRO A 252 4.87 -1.35 14.87
N ALA A 253 4.03 -2.33 15.21
CA ALA A 253 4.28 -3.75 14.96
C ALA A 253 4.53 -4.04 13.47
N TYR A 254 3.87 -3.30 12.61
CA TYR A 254 4.09 -3.37 11.15
C TYR A 254 4.51 -1.99 10.64
N ARG A 255 5.68 -1.93 9.99
CA ARG A 255 6.31 -0.70 9.49
C ARG A 255 5.40 0.21 8.67
N GLY A 256 4.48 -0.35 7.90
CA GLY A 256 3.55 0.40 7.07
C GLY A 256 2.23 0.76 7.74
N HIS A 257 2.04 0.49 9.03
CA HIS A 257 0.76 0.58 9.71
C HIS A 257 0.87 1.41 10.98
N LEU A 258 0.10 2.48 11.07
CA LEU A 258 0.07 3.34 12.27
C LEU A 258 -1.31 3.26 12.91
N PRO A 259 -1.42 2.75 14.15
CA PRO A 259 -2.68 2.79 14.87
C PRO A 259 -3.12 4.24 15.08
N LEU A 260 -4.40 4.51 14.89
CA LEU A 260 -4.99 5.80 15.21
C LEU A 260 -5.46 5.77 16.66
N PRO A 261 -5.14 6.82 17.46
CA PRO A 261 -5.70 6.95 18.79
C PRO A 261 -7.24 6.95 18.74
N ALA A 262 -7.89 6.25 19.67
CA ALA A 262 -9.34 6.20 19.76
C ALA A 262 -9.98 7.62 19.88
N GLU A 263 -9.26 8.55 20.45
CA GLU A 263 -9.66 9.97 20.57
C GLU A 263 -9.68 10.72 19.23
N ALA A 264 -8.81 10.37 18.29
CA ALA A 264 -8.77 11.00 16.97
C ALA A 264 -10.06 10.74 16.15
N VAL A 265 -10.77 9.67 16.48
CA VAL A 265 -12.06 9.32 15.88
C VAL A 265 -13.19 10.16 16.48
N ARG A 266 -13.07 10.63 17.73
CA ARG A 266 -14.11 11.39 18.44
C ARG A 266 -14.06 12.90 18.23
N ILE A 267 -12.91 13.48 17.90
CA ILE A 267 -12.76 14.94 17.76
C ILE A 267 -13.42 15.45 16.49
N SER A 268 -13.51 14.65 15.46
CA SER A 268 -14.18 15.00 14.21
C SER A 268 -15.69 15.18 14.39
N SER A 269 -16.35 14.29 15.13
CA SER A 269 -17.80 14.37 15.37
C SER A 269 -18.24 15.65 16.11
N ARG A 270 -17.39 16.21 16.96
CA ARG A 270 -17.71 17.46 17.69
C ARG A 270 -17.52 18.74 16.87
N ARG A 271 -16.76 18.69 15.77
CA ARG A 271 -16.59 19.85 14.88
C ARG A 271 -17.81 20.08 14.02
N ASP A 272 -18.44 19.02 13.54
CA ASP A 272 -19.63 19.10 12.68
C ASP A 272 -20.88 19.54 13.45
N GLU A 273 -21.01 19.13 14.73
CA GLU A 273 -22.09 19.61 15.60
C GLU A 273 -22.03 21.13 15.88
N ARG A 274 -20.82 21.70 15.95
CA ARG A 274 -20.64 23.15 16.12
C ARG A 274 -20.92 23.95 14.85
N THR A 275 -20.64 23.36 13.68
CA THR A 275 -20.88 24.02 12.39
C THR A 275 -22.38 23.97 12.02
N ALA A 276 -23.08 22.91 12.37
CA ALA A 276 -24.51 22.78 12.19
C ALA A 276 -25.32 23.72 13.11
N ALA A 277 -24.84 23.91 14.36
CA ALA A 277 -25.50 24.82 15.33
C ALA A 277 -25.30 26.30 15.00
N SER A 278 -24.25 26.69 14.27
CA SER A 278 -24.02 28.09 13.86
C SER A 278 -24.70 28.48 12.58
N SER A 279 -25.31 27.52 11.85
CA SER A 279 -26.08 27.80 10.60
C SER A 279 -27.57 27.89 10.82
N SER A 280 -28.05 27.78 12.07
CA SER A 280 -29.47 27.84 12.46
C SER A 280 -29.78 29.00 13.42
N ALA A 281 -28.88 29.98 13.52
CA ALA A 281 -29.10 31.20 14.31
C ALA A 281 -29.14 32.44 13.41
#